data_e8cfa6b1c37f852280c5d89b5de09593
#
_entry.id   e8cfa6b1c37f852280c5d89b5de09593
#
_cell.length_a   1.000
_cell.length_b   1.000
_cell.length_c   1.000
_cell.angle_alpha   90.00
_cell.angle_beta   90.00
_cell.angle_gamma   90.00
#
_symmetry.space_group_name_H-M   'P 1'
#
loop_
_entity.id
_entity.type
_entity.pdbx_description
1 polymer ?
#
loop_
_entity_poly.entity_id
_entity_poly.type
_entity_poly.pdbx_seq_one_letter_code
_entity_poly.pdbx_strand_id
1 'polypeptide(L)'
;LFKKAYEVKAKYVGKKVYYRGLIEISNKCIKNCKYCGIRRDNHKVDRFSMSKSEIMEAVKWIYENNYASIALQSGERQDEEFVSFIEDLIREIKNFSNSKLGITLSLGEQSKETYRRWFEAGAHRYLLRIESTNLDIYNHLHPMDNKHTFEVRKKCLEYLRDIGYQVGTGVMIGLPNQTEEDLVNDILFYKDMNIDMIGMGPYILHKDTPLGQEWKDIVVSEEKRVELGLKMIAITRIFLKDVNIAATTALQGLDPQGREKGLLAGANILMPTATALEHKNKYLLYDNKPGINDS
;
A
#
# COMPACT_ATOMS: atom_id res chain seq x y z
N LEU A 1 -23.54 4.20 -10.69
CA LEU A 1 -22.14 4.46 -10.46
C LEU A 1 -21.28 3.24 -10.85
N PHE A 2 -21.42 2.07 -10.18
CA PHE A 2 -20.56 0.89 -10.34
C PHE A 2 -20.60 0.31 -11.76
N LYS A 3 -21.77 0.19 -12.38
CA LYS A 3 -21.89 -0.23 -13.79
C LYS A 3 -21.05 0.65 -14.71
N LYS A 4 -21.11 1.98 -14.55
CA LYS A 4 -20.32 2.92 -15.35
C LYS A 4 -18.82 2.76 -15.10
N ALA A 5 -18.40 2.59 -13.86
CA ALA A 5 -17.00 2.36 -13.52
C ALA A 5 -16.47 1.06 -14.15
N TYR A 6 -17.25 -0.02 -14.14
CA TYR A 6 -16.89 -1.26 -14.80
C TYR A 6 -16.77 -1.11 -16.31
N GLU A 7 -17.68 -0.38 -16.97
CA GLU A 7 -17.60 -0.08 -18.39
C GLU A 7 -16.32 0.70 -18.74
N VAL A 8 -15.97 1.72 -17.93
CA VAL A 8 -14.74 2.49 -18.07
C VAL A 8 -13.51 1.59 -17.88
N LYS A 9 -13.50 0.76 -16.83
CA LYS A 9 -12.44 -0.25 -16.61
C LYS A 9 -12.27 -1.13 -17.86
N ALA A 10 -13.36 -1.73 -18.33
CA ALA A 10 -13.33 -2.64 -19.48
C ALA A 10 -12.78 -1.97 -20.74
N LYS A 11 -13.08 -0.69 -20.93
CA LYS A 11 -12.62 0.11 -22.08
C LYS A 11 -11.14 0.49 -21.99
N TYR A 12 -10.65 0.92 -20.82
CA TYR A 12 -9.32 1.55 -20.71
C TYR A 12 -8.23 0.61 -20.17
N VAL A 13 -8.56 -0.30 -19.26
CA VAL A 13 -7.59 -1.26 -18.67
C VAL A 13 -7.94 -2.73 -18.95
N GLY A 14 -9.08 -2.97 -19.61
CA GLY A 14 -9.56 -4.31 -19.96
C GLY A 14 -10.24 -5.02 -18.79
N LYS A 15 -10.65 -6.28 -19.04
CA LYS A 15 -11.30 -7.13 -18.03
C LYS A 15 -10.32 -7.99 -17.24
N LYS A 16 -9.03 -7.93 -17.56
CA LYS A 16 -8.00 -8.69 -16.87
C LYS A 16 -7.78 -8.17 -15.45
N VAL A 17 -7.48 -9.08 -14.53
CA VAL A 17 -7.03 -8.81 -13.19
C VAL A 17 -5.54 -9.16 -13.12
N TYR A 18 -4.73 -8.25 -12.62
CA TYR A 18 -3.30 -8.45 -12.50
C TYR A 18 -2.94 -8.80 -11.06
N TYR A 19 -2.25 -9.91 -10.88
CA TYR A 19 -1.72 -10.35 -9.60
C TYR A 19 -0.33 -9.79 -9.36
N ARG A 20 -0.10 -9.25 -8.16
CA ARG A 20 1.23 -8.89 -7.65
C ARG A 20 1.48 -9.67 -6.37
N GLY A 21 2.49 -10.53 -6.36
CA GLY A 21 2.84 -11.26 -5.15
C GLY A 21 3.38 -10.29 -4.10
N LEU A 22 2.71 -10.17 -2.96
CA LEU A 22 3.14 -9.30 -1.86
C LEU A 22 4.06 -10.07 -0.92
N ILE A 23 5.26 -9.54 -0.68
CA ILE A 23 6.22 -10.06 0.29
C ILE A 23 6.48 -8.98 1.34
N GLU A 24 6.10 -9.25 2.59
CA GLU A 24 6.29 -8.38 3.74
C GLU A 24 7.61 -8.75 4.41
N ILE A 25 8.68 -8.05 4.02
CA ILE A 25 10.06 -8.45 4.32
C ILE A 25 10.54 -8.08 5.72
N SER A 26 9.91 -7.09 6.38
CA SER A 26 10.24 -6.67 7.75
C SER A 26 9.14 -5.80 8.36
N ASN A 27 8.89 -5.95 9.66
CA ASN A 27 8.00 -5.06 10.41
C ASN A 27 8.75 -4.07 11.31
N LYS A 28 10.08 -3.97 11.19
CA LYS A 28 10.86 -2.93 11.88
C LYS A 28 10.60 -1.58 11.22
N CYS A 29 10.17 -0.59 12.00
CA CYS A 29 9.77 0.72 11.50
C CYS A 29 10.31 1.83 12.40
N ILE A 30 10.86 2.89 11.82
CA ILE A 30 11.30 4.09 12.53
C ILE A 30 10.15 5.09 12.76
N LYS A 31 9.04 4.92 12.02
CA LYS A 31 7.86 5.78 12.11
C LYS A 31 6.94 5.36 13.27
N ASN A 32 6.18 6.34 13.75
CA ASN A 32 5.29 6.14 14.89
C ASN A 32 3.84 6.54 14.57
N CYS A 33 3.39 6.28 13.34
CA CYS A 33 2.04 6.59 12.89
C CYS A 33 0.99 6.01 13.85
N LYS A 34 0.06 6.85 14.30
CA LYS A 34 -0.86 6.53 15.40
C LYS A 34 -1.92 5.47 15.05
N TYR A 35 -2.06 5.13 13.78
CA TYR A 35 -3.01 4.13 13.26
C TYR A 35 -2.40 2.75 12.99
N CYS A 36 -1.08 2.65 12.93
CA CYS A 36 -0.39 1.48 12.37
C CYS A 36 0.03 0.48 13.46
N GLY A 37 -0.36 -0.78 13.31
CA GLY A 37 -0.02 -1.84 14.26
C GLY A 37 1.48 -2.12 14.39
N ILE A 38 2.26 -1.89 13.31
CA ILE A 38 3.73 -2.06 13.34
C ILE A 38 4.50 -0.77 13.66
N ARG A 39 3.84 0.26 14.18
CA ARG A 39 4.48 1.51 14.59
C ARG A 39 5.63 1.25 15.58
N ARG A 40 6.64 2.13 15.57
CA ARG A 40 7.87 1.98 16.39
C ARG A 40 7.57 1.66 17.86
N ASP A 41 6.66 2.43 18.46
CA ASP A 41 6.37 2.34 19.91
C ASP A 41 5.30 1.30 20.25
N ASN A 42 4.92 0.43 19.32
CA ASN A 42 4.13 -0.76 19.65
C ASN A 42 5.08 -1.88 20.11
N HIS A 43 5.27 -2.01 21.41
CA HIS A 43 6.15 -3.01 22.02
C HIS A 43 5.51 -4.41 22.15
N LYS A 44 4.25 -4.57 21.74
CA LYS A 44 3.55 -5.87 21.73
C LYS A 44 3.81 -6.67 20.47
N VAL A 45 4.49 -6.07 19.48
CA VAL A 45 4.75 -6.70 18.18
C VAL A 45 6.10 -7.39 18.18
N ASP A 46 6.12 -8.68 17.86
CA ASP A 46 7.34 -9.43 17.59
C ASP A 46 7.99 -8.90 16.31
N ARG A 47 9.16 -8.27 16.46
CA ARG A 47 9.89 -7.70 15.33
C ARG A 47 10.64 -8.76 14.56
N PHE A 48 10.53 -8.71 13.22
CA PHE A 48 11.26 -9.60 12.33
C PHE A 48 11.90 -8.85 11.17
N SER A 49 12.85 -9.48 10.54
CA SER A 49 13.35 -9.19 9.20
C SER A 49 13.65 -10.53 8.53
N MET A 50 13.12 -10.73 7.34
CA MET A 50 13.41 -11.91 6.53
C MET A 50 14.86 -11.86 6.02
N SER A 51 15.50 -13.01 5.96
CA SER A 51 16.78 -13.17 5.28
C SER A 51 16.58 -13.07 3.76
N LYS A 52 17.67 -12.79 3.04
CA LYS A 52 17.64 -12.76 1.57
C LYS A 52 17.16 -14.09 0.98
N SER A 53 17.57 -15.22 1.57
CA SER A 53 17.15 -16.57 1.12
C SER A 53 15.64 -16.77 1.25
N GLU A 54 15.03 -16.43 2.38
CA GLU A 54 13.57 -16.52 2.58
C GLU A 54 12.80 -15.67 1.59
N ILE A 55 13.28 -14.45 1.33
CA ILE A 55 12.66 -13.56 0.33
C ILE A 55 12.77 -14.17 -1.07
N MET A 56 13.94 -14.71 -1.43
CA MET A 56 14.16 -15.32 -2.74
C MET A 56 13.36 -16.60 -2.94
N GLU A 57 13.06 -17.38 -1.90
CA GLU A 57 12.14 -18.51 -1.97
C GLU A 57 10.72 -18.06 -2.33
N ALA A 58 10.22 -17.02 -1.68
CA ALA A 58 8.92 -16.43 -2.02
C ALA A 58 8.91 -15.87 -3.46
N VAL A 59 10.00 -15.21 -3.89
CA VAL A 59 10.16 -14.69 -5.26
C VAL A 59 10.13 -15.84 -6.29
N LYS A 60 10.81 -16.94 -6.04
CA LYS A 60 10.80 -18.12 -6.91
C LYS A 60 9.39 -18.67 -7.06
N TRP A 61 8.71 -18.89 -5.93
CA TRP A 61 7.34 -19.37 -5.94
C TRP A 61 6.41 -18.46 -6.77
N ILE A 62 6.50 -17.14 -6.57
CA ILE A 62 5.73 -16.15 -7.35
C ILE A 62 6.02 -16.26 -8.85
N TYR A 63 7.29 -16.35 -9.21
CA TYR A 63 7.72 -16.44 -10.61
C TYR A 63 7.26 -17.75 -11.29
N GLU A 64 7.40 -18.87 -10.60
CA GLU A 64 6.95 -20.20 -11.07
C GLU A 64 5.42 -20.28 -11.21
N ASN A 65 4.67 -19.52 -10.43
CA ASN A 65 3.22 -19.39 -10.53
C ASN A 65 2.75 -18.29 -11.52
N ASN A 66 3.64 -17.84 -12.40
CA ASN A 66 3.35 -16.91 -13.51
C ASN A 66 2.82 -15.53 -13.07
N TYR A 67 3.20 -15.05 -11.90
CA TYR A 67 2.96 -13.66 -11.55
C TYR A 67 3.90 -12.75 -12.35
N ALA A 68 3.36 -11.69 -12.92
CA ALA A 68 4.15 -10.74 -13.69
C ALA A 68 4.96 -9.75 -12.82
N SER A 69 4.64 -9.65 -11.54
CA SER A 69 5.29 -8.68 -10.65
C SER A 69 5.15 -9.04 -9.17
N ILE A 70 6.06 -8.48 -8.38
CA ILE A 70 6.06 -8.54 -6.92
C ILE A 70 5.91 -7.14 -6.32
N ALA A 71 5.50 -7.10 -5.05
CA ALA A 71 5.60 -5.93 -4.19
C ALA A 71 6.38 -6.31 -2.94
N LEU A 72 7.49 -5.61 -2.71
CA LEU A 72 8.28 -5.72 -1.48
C LEU A 72 7.81 -4.64 -0.51
N GLN A 73 7.31 -5.04 0.64
CA GLN A 73 6.79 -4.14 1.65
C GLN A 73 7.51 -4.32 2.98
N SER A 74 7.79 -3.21 3.69
CA SER A 74 8.30 -3.26 5.05
C SER A 74 7.83 -2.06 5.88
N GLY A 75 8.13 -2.11 7.18
CA GLY A 75 8.24 -0.88 7.95
C GLY A 75 9.36 0.00 7.38
N GLU A 76 9.29 1.31 7.65
CA GLU A 76 10.27 2.26 7.14
C GLU A 76 11.59 2.16 7.88
N ARG A 77 12.68 2.01 7.12
CA ARG A 77 14.08 2.08 7.57
C ARG A 77 14.87 2.91 6.57
N GLN A 78 15.84 3.68 7.06
CA GLN A 78 16.65 4.60 6.24
C GLN A 78 18.16 4.41 6.46
N ASP A 79 18.54 3.41 7.27
CA ASP A 79 19.93 3.08 7.53
C ASP A 79 20.59 2.44 6.29
N GLU A 80 21.89 2.67 6.12
CA GLU A 80 22.63 2.23 4.94
C GLU A 80 22.66 0.69 4.79
N GLU A 81 22.65 -0.05 5.89
CA GLU A 81 22.57 -1.52 5.85
C GLU A 81 21.30 -1.97 5.14
N PHE A 82 20.16 -1.39 5.50
CA PHE A 82 18.88 -1.69 4.86
C PHE A 82 18.83 -1.21 3.41
N VAL A 83 19.34 -0.01 3.13
CA VAL A 83 19.36 0.54 1.77
C VAL A 83 20.17 -0.34 0.83
N SER A 84 21.38 -0.74 1.24
CA SER A 84 22.25 -1.63 0.46
C SER A 84 21.65 -3.04 0.33
N PHE A 85 21.05 -3.58 1.39
CA PHE A 85 20.36 -4.86 1.35
C PHE A 85 19.24 -4.88 0.29
N ILE A 86 18.40 -3.85 0.23
CA ILE A 86 17.33 -3.74 -0.76
C ILE A 86 17.88 -3.59 -2.17
N GLU A 87 18.93 -2.81 -2.36
CA GLU A 87 19.58 -2.67 -3.67
C GLU A 87 20.11 -4.01 -4.19
N ASP A 88 20.84 -4.75 -3.36
CA ASP A 88 21.35 -6.08 -3.69
C ASP A 88 20.22 -7.07 -3.98
N LEU A 89 19.17 -7.05 -3.17
CA LEU A 89 17.99 -7.90 -3.36
C LEU A 89 17.30 -7.62 -4.70
N ILE A 90 17.14 -6.35 -5.08
CA ILE A 90 16.55 -5.98 -6.37
C ILE A 90 17.39 -6.54 -7.53
N ARG A 91 18.71 -6.36 -7.47
CA ARG A 91 19.64 -6.90 -8.49
C ARG A 91 19.53 -8.42 -8.60
N GLU A 92 19.48 -9.12 -7.47
CA GLU A 92 19.36 -10.58 -7.44
C GLU A 92 18.04 -11.06 -8.05
N ILE A 93 16.92 -10.43 -7.71
CA ILE A 93 15.59 -10.73 -8.29
C ILE A 93 15.59 -10.49 -9.80
N LYS A 94 16.20 -9.41 -10.27
CA LYS A 94 16.32 -9.09 -11.70
C LYS A 94 17.17 -10.12 -12.44
N ASN A 95 18.28 -10.52 -11.86
CA ASN A 95 19.14 -11.56 -12.42
C ASN A 95 18.41 -12.91 -12.49
N PHE A 96 17.79 -13.35 -11.39
CA PHE A 96 17.03 -14.59 -11.33
C PHE A 96 15.93 -14.66 -12.40
N SER A 97 15.19 -13.59 -12.58
CA SER A 97 14.04 -13.54 -13.51
C SER A 97 14.40 -13.11 -14.94
N ASN A 98 15.69 -12.96 -15.27
CA ASN A 98 16.14 -12.34 -16.53
C ASN A 98 15.41 -11.01 -16.80
N SER A 99 15.28 -10.17 -15.78
CA SER A 99 14.57 -8.89 -15.77
C SER A 99 13.06 -8.94 -16.10
N LYS A 100 12.46 -10.11 -16.18
CA LYS A 100 11.03 -10.28 -16.53
C LYS A 100 10.09 -9.91 -15.38
N LEU A 101 10.48 -10.17 -14.13
CA LEU A 101 9.66 -9.89 -12.97
C LEU A 101 9.67 -8.40 -12.64
N GLY A 102 8.50 -7.76 -12.65
CA GLY A 102 8.34 -6.37 -12.24
C GLY A 102 8.43 -6.23 -10.73
N ILE A 103 9.12 -5.19 -10.23
CA ILE A 103 9.29 -4.94 -8.79
C ILE A 103 8.59 -3.62 -8.44
N THR A 104 7.73 -3.68 -7.42
CA THR A 104 7.15 -2.54 -6.73
C THR A 104 7.74 -2.48 -5.33
N LEU A 105 8.22 -1.32 -4.90
CA LEU A 105 8.67 -1.10 -3.53
C LEU A 105 7.60 -0.35 -2.73
N SER A 106 7.47 -0.70 -1.44
CA SER A 106 6.64 0.02 -0.46
C SER A 106 7.39 0.02 0.87
N LEU A 107 8.44 0.85 0.95
CA LEU A 107 9.46 0.84 2.00
C LEU A 107 9.55 2.20 2.74
N GLY A 108 8.48 3.01 2.65
CA GLY A 108 8.38 4.30 3.32
C GLY A 108 9.11 5.44 2.60
N GLU A 109 9.37 6.50 3.34
CA GLU A 109 10.06 7.70 2.86
C GLU A 109 11.57 7.46 2.82
N GLN A 110 12.21 7.92 1.75
CA GLN A 110 13.66 7.77 1.54
C GLN A 110 14.27 9.05 0.98
N SER A 111 15.58 9.15 0.98
CA SER A 111 16.29 10.20 0.28
C SER A 111 16.12 10.06 -1.25
N LYS A 112 16.24 11.17 -1.98
CA LYS A 112 16.21 11.14 -3.46
C LYS A 112 17.30 10.21 -4.02
N GLU A 113 18.46 10.15 -3.34
CA GLU A 113 19.57 9.28 -3.72
C GLU A 113 19.24 7.80 -3.51
N THR A 114 18.64 7.43 -2.37
CA THR A 114 18.19 6.05 -2.12
C THR A 114 17.18 5.59 -3.18
N TYR A 115 16.21 6.45 -3.51
CA TYR A 115 15.24 6.14 -4.58
C TYR A 115 15.95 5.93 -5.92
N ARG A 116 16.97 6.74 -6.27
CA ARG A 116 17.73 6.58 -7.50
C ARG A 116 18.48 5.25 -7.52
N ARG A 117 19.19 4.89 -6.46
CA ARG A 117 19.91 3.61 -6.34
C ARG A 117 18.99 2.42 -6.60
N TRP A 118 17.82 2.40 -5.97
CA TRP A 118 16.86 1.31 -6.15
C TRP A 118 16.22 1.29 -7.55
N PHE A 119 16.03 2.45 -8.16
CA PHE A 119 15.56 2.55 -9.54
C PHE A 119 16.59 1.97 -10.53
N GLU A 120 17.84 2.37 -10.41
CA GLU A 120 18.96 1.88 -11.22
C GLU A 120 19.22 0.38 -11.01
N ALA A 121 18.97 -0.13 -9.81
CA ALA A 121 19.00 -1.57 -9.53
C ALA A 121 17.88 -2.36 -10.24
N GLY A 122 16.77 -1.70 -10.66
CA GLY A 122 15.71 -2.29 -11.48
C GLY A 122 14.30 -2.25 -10.88
N ALA A 123 14.07 -1.55 -9.77
CA ALA A 123 12.74 -1.32 -9.23
C ALA A 123 12.13 -0.05 -9.83
N HIS A 124 11.17 -0.21 -10.75
CA HIS A 124 10.58 0.91 -11.49
C HIS A 124 9.19 1.32 -10.99
N ARG A 125 8.71 0.78 -9.89
CA ARG A 125 7.43 1.13 -9.25
C ARG A 125 7.65 1.36 -7.77
N TYR A 126 7.00 2.38 -7.24
CA TYR A 126 7.04 2.69 -5.81
C TYR A 126 5.65 3.07 -5.30
N LEU A 127 5.23 2.49 -4.18
CA LEU A 127 3.99 2.84 -3.48
C LEU A 127 4.32 3.54 -2.17
N LEU A 128 3.95 4.81 -2.07
CA LEU A 128 4.06 5.62 -0.85
C LEU A 128 2.71 6.29 -0.58
N ARG A 129 1.96 5.76 0.39
CA ARG A 129 0.61 6.26 0.67
C ARG A 129 0.66 7.62 1.36
N ILE A 130 -0.12 8.58 0.84
CA ILE A 130 -0.29 9.89 1.47
C ILE A 130 -1.23 9.84 2.68
N GLU A 131 -2.09 8.84 2.78
CA GLU A 131 -3.07 8.53 3.81
C GLU A 131 -4.27 9.47 3.90
N SER A 132 -4.09 10.76 3.79
CA SER A 132 -5.12 11.81 3.62
C SER A 132 -4.46 13.06 3.05
N THR A 133 -5.19 13.81 2.22
CA THR A 133 -4.76 15.13 1.73
C THR A 133 -5.28 16.28 2.60
N ASN A 134 -6.23 16.02 3.50
CA ASN A 134 -6.64 16.95 4.53
C ASN A 134 -5.56 17.02 5.62
N LEU A 135 -4.95 18.21 5.80
CA LEU A 135 -3.83 18.40 6.72
C LEU A 135 -4.21 18.17 8.18
N ASP A 136 -5.43 18.52 8.60
CA ASP A 136 -5.87 18.30 9.98
C ASP A 136 -5.99 16.79 10.27
N ILE A 137 -6.57 16.04 9.34
CA ILE A 137 -6.63 14.57 9.42
C ILE A 137 -5.22 14.00 9.38
N TYR A 138 -4.37 14.41 8.44
CA TYR A 138 -3.00 13.93 8.32
C TYR A 138 -2.21 14.13 9.62
N ASN A 139 -2.28 15.32 10.21
CA ASN A 139 -1.61 15.66 11.46
C ASN A 139 -2.17 14.87 12.65
N HIS A 140 -3.47 14.53 12.62
CA HIS A 140 -4.05 13.66 13.65
C HIS A 140 -3.55 12.21 13.54
N LEU A 141 -3.38 11.70 12.31
CA LEU A 141 -2.86 10.36 12.04
C LEU A 141 -1.39 10.17 12.47
N HIS A 142 -0.62 11.24 12.56
CA HIS A 142 0.82 11.20 12.74
C HIS A 142 1.29 11.98 13.99
N PRO A 143 2.44 11.62 14.59
CA PRO A 143 3.07 12.48 15.56
C PRO A 143 3.45 13.83 14.97
N MET A 144 3.31 14.89 15.77
CA MET A 144 3.73 16.25 15.40
C MET A 144 5.25 16.38 15.58
N ASP A 145 6.00 15.84 14.64
CA ASP A 145 7.47 15.90 14.61
C ASP A 145 7.99 16.04 13.17
N ASN A 146 9.29 16.32 13.03
CA ASN A 146 9.92 16.53 11.72
C ASN A 146 9.99 15.27 10.82
N LYS A 147 9.68 14.09 11.35
CA LYS A 147 9.75 12.82 10.63
C LYS A 147 8.42 12.41 10.00
N HIS A 148 7.33 13.11 10.34
CA HIS A 148 5.98 12.70 9.93
C HIS A 148 5.20 13.83 9.22
N THR A 149 5.88 14.82 8.64
CA THR A 149 5.21 15.95 8.00
C THR A 149 4.61 15.55 6.64
N PHE A 150 3.48 16.16 6.29
CA PHE A 150 2.83 16.00 5.00
C PHE A 150 3.76 16.43 3.85
N GLU A 151 4.47 17.54 4.03
CA GLU A 151 5.37 18.13 3.05
C GLU A 151 6.51 17.18 2.69
N VAL A 152 7.12 16.52 3.68
CA VAL A 152 8.18 15.52 3.45
C VAL A 152 7.64 14.35 2.65
N ARG A 153 6.46 13.83 2.99
CA ARG A 153 5.83 12.72 2.28
C ARG A 153 5.47 13.09 0.85
N LYS A 154 4.87 14.26 0.65
CA LYS A 154 4.57 14.80 -0.69
C LYS A 154 5.86 14.97 -1.50
N LYS A 155 6.91 15.51 -0.88
CA LYS A 155 8.22 15.69 -1.54
C LYS A 155 8.83 14.36 -1.99
N CYS A 156 8.68 13.31 -1.21
CA CYS A 156 9.09 11.96 -1.61
C CYS A 156 8.35 11.47 -2.87
N LEU A 157 7.04 11.72 -2.98
CA LEU A 157 6.27 11.39 -4.20
C LEU A 157 6.79 12.18 -5.42
N GLU A 158 7.14 13.45 -5.23
CA GLU A 158 7.77 14.27 -6.28
C GLU A 158 9.15 13.71 -6.70
N TYR A 159 10.00 13.32 -5.75
CA TYR A 159 11.29 12.68 -6.04
C TYR A 159 11.14 11.40 -6.84
N LEU A 160 10.18 10.55 -6.48
CA LEU A 160 9.89 9.33 -7.22
C LEU A 160 9.49 9.64 -8.68
N ARG A 161 8.65 10.65 -8.87
CA ARG A 161 8.24 11.10 -10.22
C ARG A 161 9.42 11.63 -11.02
N ASP A 162 10.26 12.50 -10.44
CA ASP A 162 11.45 13.08 -11.08
C ASP A 162 12.45 12.02 -11.54
N ILE A 163 12.60 10.91 -10.78
CA ILE A 163 13.51 9.82 -11.11
C ILE A 163 12.95 8.95 -12.25
N GLY A 164 11.62 8.91 -12.44
CA GLY A 164 10.97 8.14 -13.49
C GLY A 164 10.23 6.90 -13.01
N TYR A 165 9.96 6.77 -11.70
CA TYR A 165 9.12 5.70 -11.19
C TYR A 165 7.68 5.79 -11.71
N GLN A 166 7.04 4.64 -11.89
CA GLN A 166 5.59 4.56 -11.82
C GLN A 166 5.20 4.76 -10.36
N VAL A 167 4.60 5.93 -10.08
CA VAL A 167 4.34 6.38 -8.70
C VAL A 167 2.97 5.89 -8.24
N GLY A 168 2.97 5.24 -7.09
CA GLY A 168 1.76 4.84 -6.38
C GLY A 168 1.56 5.61 -5.10
N THR A 169 0.30 5.92 -4.80
CA THR A 169 -0.13 6.46 -3.51
C THR A 169 -1.49 5.90 -3.11
N GLY A 170 -2.08 6.42 -2.06
CA GLY A 170 -3.41 6.02 -1.59
C GLY A 170 -3.75 6.66 -0.26
N VAL A 171 -5.02 6.55 0.10
CA VAL A 171 -5.57 7.13 1.32
C VAL A 171 -6.34 6.10 2.12
N MET A 172 -6.58 6.41 3.39
CA MET A 172 -7.55 5.71 4.23
C MET A 172 -8.93 6.33 4.07
N ILE A 173 -9.96 5.50 4.07
CA ILE A 173 -11.35 5.89 3.79
C ILE A 173 -12.23 5.56 5.00
N GLY A 174 -13.11 6.49 5.36
CA GLY A 174 -14.00 6.34 6.50
C GLY A 174 -13.31 6.59 7.85
N LEU A 175 -12.35 7.49 7.84
CA LEU A 175 -11.76 8.03 9.07
C LEU A 175 -12.78 8.89 9.82
N PRO A 176 -12.75 8.93 11.17
CA PRO A 176 -13.54 9.92 11.91
C PRO A 176 -13.25 11.34 11.42
N ASN A 177 -14.31 12.14 11.31
CA ASN A 177 -14.30 13.52 10.80
C ASN A 177 -13.89 13.68 9.32
N GLN A 178 -13.67 12.60 8.57
CA GLN A 178 -13.45 12.67 7.13
C GLN A 178 -14.77 12.95 6.40
N THR A 179 -14.79 13.99 5.59
CA THR A 179 -15.94 14.40 4.79
C THR A 179 -15.91 13.84 3.37
N GLU A 180 -17.01 13.94 2.64
CA GLU A 180 -17.04 13.60 1.21
C GLU A 180 -16.16 14.56 0.40
N GLU A 181 -16.03 15.82 0.81
CA GLU A 181 -15.13 16.79 0.18
C GLU A 181 -13.66 16.40 0.33
N ASP A 182 -13.25 15.88 1.50
CA ASP A 182 -11.91 15.35 1.70
C ASP A 182 -11.62 14.20 0.72
N LEU A 183 -12.57 13.29 0.54
CA LEU A 183 -12.43 12.17 -0.39
C LEU A 183 -12.36 12.64 -1.86
N VAL A 184 -13.07 13.70 -2.22
CA VAL A 184 -12.96 14.34 -3.54
C VAL A 184 -11.57 14.97 -3.73
N ASN A 185 -11.07 15.69 -2.73
CA ASN A 185 -9.73 16.29 -2.75
C ASN A 185 -8.63 15.23 -2.85
N ASP A 186 -8.79 14.09 -2.21
CA ASP A 186 -7.88 12.94 -2.35
C ASP A 186 -7.82 12.44 -3.82
N ILE A 187 -8.94 12.37 -4.53
CA ILE A 187 -8.97 11.99 -5.95
C ILE A 187 -8.35 13.07 -6.84
N LEU A 188 -8.60 14.35 -6.56
CA LEU A 188 -7.97 15.45 -7.28
C LEU A 188 -6.45 15.44 -7.09
N PHE A 189 -5.97 15.17 -5.88
CA PHE A 189 -4.55 14.99 -5.60
C PHE A 189 -3.92 13.89 -6.45
N TYR A 190 -4.60 12.75 -6.64
CA TYR A 190 -4.08 11.68 -7.53
C TYR A 190 -3.87 12.19 -8.96
N LYS A 191 -4.79 13.01 -9.46
CA LYS A 191 -4.68 13.61 -10.79
C LYS A 191 -3.52 14.59 -10.86
N ASP A 192 -3.44 15.52 -9.90
CA ASP A 192 -2.46 16.61 -9.89
C ASP A 192 -1.03 16.07 -9.75
N MET A 193 -0.84 15.00 -8.96
CA MET A 193 0.43 14.29 -8.81
C MET A 193 0.70 13.29 -9.94
N ASN A 194 -0.20 13.18 -10.93
CA ASN A 194 -0.10 12.22 -12.04
C ASN A 194 0.18 10.78 -11.57
N ILE A 195 -0.63 10.27 -10.64
CA ILE A 195 -0.41 8.98 -9.99
C ILE A 195 -0.74 7.81 -10.93
N ASP A 196 0.16 6.81 -10.99
CA ASP A 196 0.02 5.61 -11.85
C ASP A 196 -0.67 4.43 -11.16
N MET A 197 -0.59 4.39 -9.82
CA MET A 197 -1.10 3.27 -9.01
C MET A 197 -1.78 3.79 -7.74
N ILE A 198 -2.94 3.23 -7.41
CA ILE A 198 -3.69 3.64 -6.23
C ILE A 198 -3.97 2.45 -5.32
N GLY A 199 -3.48 2.56 -4.08
CA GLY A 199 -3.70 1.60 -3.00
C GLY A 199 -4.51 2.24 -1.88
N MET A 200 -5.79 2.53 -2.11
CA MET A 200 -6.71 3.09 -1.13
C MET A 200 -7.63 2.01 -0.55
N GLY A 201 -8.09 2.20 0.66
CA GLY A 201 -9.01 1.25 1.28
C GLY A 201 -9.63 1.76 2.57
N PRO A 202 -10.67 1.09 3.07
CA PRO A 202 -11.31 1.46 4.31
C PRO A 202 -10.34 1.40 5.48
N TYR A 203 -10.49 2.32 6.41
CA TYR A 203 -9.77 2.30 7.68
C TYR A 203 -10.25 1.13 8.53
N ILE A 204 -9.31 0.37 9.06
CA ILE A 204 -9.57 -0.68 10.04
C ILE A 204 -8.76 -0.36 11.29
N LEU A 205 -9.42 -0.42 12.44
CA LEU A 205 -8.81 -0.21 13.74
C LEU A 205 -7.73 -1.26 14.03
N HIS A 206 -6.74 -0.87 14.82
CA HIS A 206 -5.83 -1.79 15.49
C HIS A 206 -5.86 -1.49 16.99
N LYS A 207 -6.27 -2.44 17.79
CA LYS A 207 -6.51 -2.29 19.24
C LYS A 207 -5.30 -1.77 20.04
N ASP A 208 -4.08 -2.06 19.59
CA ASP A 208 -2.84 -1.66 20.25
C ASP A 208 -2.23 -0.37 19.68
N THR A 209 -3.06 0.47 19.05
CA THR A 209 -2.64 1.78 18.52
C THR A 209 -3.36 2.92 19.22
N PRO A 210 -2.76 4.13 19.30
CA PRO A 210 -3.43 5.28 19.88
C PRO A 210 -4.80 5.56 19.28
N LEU A 211 -4.91 5.59 17.94
CA LEU A 211 -6.17 5.86 17.25
C LEU A 211 -7.15 4.69 17.35
N GLY A 212 -6.65 3.46 17.46
CA GLY A 212 -7.51 2.30 17.72
C GLY A 212 -8.24 2.41 19.06
N GLN A 213 -7.60 2.99 20.07
CA GLN A 213 -8.23 3.26 21.37
C GLN A 213 -9.13 4.50 21.35
N GLU A 214 -8.67 5.57 20.70
CA GLU A 214 -9.40 6.84 20.61
C GLU A 214 -10.69 6.71 19.77
N TRP A 215 -10.63 5.96 18.67
CA TRP A 215 -11.70 5.93 17.66
C TRP A 215 -12.64 4.75 17.73
N LYS A 216 -12.44 3.81 18.68
CA LYS A 216 -13.24 2.58 18.78
C LYS A 216 -14.76 2.80 18.81
N ASP A 217 -15.20 3.92 19.42
CA ASP A 217 -16.61 4.23 19.64
C ASP A 217 -17.16 5.26 18.63
N ILE A 218 -16.32 5.88 17.80
CA ILE A 218 -16.72 6.97 16.88
C ILE A 218 -16.45 6.65 15.40
N VAL A 219 -15.72 5.60 15.09
CA VAL A 219 -15.53 5.19 13.71
C VAL A 219 -16.85 4.70 13.11
N VAL A 220 -17.14 5.12 11.88
CA VAL A 220 -18.37 4.69 11.19
C VAL A 220 -18.41 3.19 10.96
N SER A 221 -19.62 2.62 10.81
CA SER A 221 -19.81 1.17 10.68
C SER A 221 -18.97 0.54 9.55
N GLU A 222 -18.73 -0.76 9.65
CA GLU A 222 -17.95 -1.50 8.65
C GLU A 222 -18.62 -1.44 7.28
N GLU A 223 -19.93 -1.59 7.21
CA GLU A 223 -20.71 -1.50 5.98
C GLU A 223 -20.55 -0.14 5.33
N LYS A 224 -20.57 0.94 6.12
CA LYS A 224 -20.39 2.30 5.60
C LYS A 224 -18.98 2.52 5.07
N ARG A 225 -17.97 2.01 5.74
CA ARG A 225 -16.57 2.09 5.27
C ARG A 225 -16.35 1.29 3.99
N VAL A 226 -16.95 0.11 3.87
CA VAL A 226 -16.94 -0.68 2.62
C VAL A 226 -17.65 0.07 1.50
N GLU A 227 -18.85 0.60 1.75
CA GLU A 227 -19.60 1.41 0.77
C GLU A 227 -18.75 2.57 0.24
N LEU A 228 -18.15 3.36 1.13
CA LEU A 228 -17.30 4.49 0.77
C LEU A 228 -16.07 4.02 -0.02
N GLY A 229 -15.41 2.94 0.40
CA GLY A 229 -14.28 2.36 -0.31
C GLY A 229 -14.61 1.95 -1.73
N LEU A 230 -15.76 1.29 -1.94
CA LEU A 230 -16.24 0.91 -3.27
C LEU A 230 -16.61 2.13 -4.12
N LYS A 231 -17.25 3.14 -3.54
CA LYS A 231 -17.55 4.41 -4.23
C LYS A 231 -16.27 5.13 -4.66
N MET A 232 -15.27 5.20 -3.79
CA MET A 232 -13.96 5.80 -4.10
C MET A 232 -13.27 5.09 -5.26
N ILE A 233 -13.27 3.75 -5.29
CA ILE A 233 -12.75 2.96 -6.41
C ILE A 233 -13.51 3.33 -7.70
N ALA A 234 -14.83 3.37 -7.65
CA ALA A 234 -15.66 3.61 -8.84
C ALA A 234 -15.48 5.03 -9.39
N ILE A 235 -15.49 6.06 -8.53
CA ILE A 235 -15.30 7.45 -8.94
C ILE A 235 -13.89 7.65 -9.50
N THR A 236 -12.87 7.13 -8.82
CA THR A 236 -11.48 7.18 -9.28
C THR A 236 -11.32 6.53 -10.66
N ARG A 237 -11.93 5.36 -10.88
CA ARG A 237 -11.90 4.70 -12.19
C ARG A 237 -12.57 5.52 -13.29
N ILE A 238 -13.71 6.14 -13.01
CA ILE A 238 -14.41 6.97 -13.99
C ILE A 238 -13.58 8.22 -14.32
N PHE A 239 -12.98 8.84 -13.31
CA PHE A 239 -12.25 10.09 -13.44
C PHE A 239 -10.86 9.92 -14.06
N LEU A 240 -10.07 8.97 -13.57
CA LEU A 240 -8.68 8.73 -14.02
C LEU A 240 -8.54 7.67 -15.10
N LYS A 241 -9.58 6.95 -15.43
CA LYS A 241 -9.75 6.00 -16.54
C LYS A 241 -8.78 4.81 -16.55
N ASP A 242 -7.48 5.00 -16.70
CA ASP A 242 -6.46 3.98 -16.99
C ASP A 242 -5.50 3.69 -15.83
N VAL A 243 -5.60 4.41 -14.71
CA VAL A 243 -4.79 4.21 -13.51
C VAL A 243 -4.95 2.78 -12.94
N ASN A 244 -3.90 2.22 -12.38
CA ASN A 244 -3.98 0.93 -11.69
C ASN A 244 -4.58 1.11 -10.29
N ILE A 245 -5.67 0.42 -9.98
CA ILE A 245 -6.36 0.49 -8.69
C ILE A 245 -6.35 -0.91 -8.05
N ALA A 246 -5.85 -0.99 -6.81
CA ALA A 246 -5.87 -2.23 -6.05
C ALA A 246 -7.22 -2.44 -5.35
N ALA A 247 -7.77 -3.67 -5.45
CA ALA A 247 -8.77 -4.15 -4.51
C ALA A 247 -8.02 -4.65 -3.26
N THR A 248 -8.00 -3.82 -2.22
CA THR A 248 -7.13 -4.00 -1.06
C THR A 248 -7.61 -5.08 -0.10
N THR A 249 -6.68 -5.62 0.69
CA THR A 249 -6.99 -6.55 1.79
C THR A 249 -7.89 -5.92 2.85
N ALA A 250 -7.86 -4.60 3.00
CA ALA A 250 -8.74 -3.89 3.93
C ALA A 250 -10.23 -4.02 3.56
N LEU A 251 -10.56 -4.04 2.25
CA LEU A 251 -11.94 -4.34 1.83
C LEU A 251 -12.36 -5.75 2.23
N GLN A 252 -11.49 -6.74 2.03
CA GLN A 252 -11.76 -8.14 2.42
C GLN A 252 -11.83 -8.30 3.95
N GLY A 253 -11.07 -7.51 4.69
CA GLY A 253 -11.08 -7.54 6.16
C GLY A 253 -12.41 -7.08 6.78
N LEU A 254 -13.16 -6.23 6.08
CA LEU A 254 -14.48 -5.75 6.50
C LEU A 254 -15.64 -6.49 5.81
N ASP A 255 -15.41 -7.04 4.63
CA ASP A 255 -16.40 -7.78 3.86
C ASP A 255 -15.71 -8.95 3.15
N PRO A 256 -16.03 -10.21 3.44
CA PRO A 256 -15.41 -11.38 2.82
C PRO A 256 -15.36 -11.33 1.28
N GLN A 257 -16.34 -10.68 0.64
CA GLN A 257 -16.40 -10.45 -0.81
C GLN A 257 -15.88 -9.07 -1.22
N GLY A 258 -15.21 -8.35 -0.32
CA GLY A 258 -14.79 -6.97 -0.55
C GLY A 258 -13.84 -6.80 -1.74
N ARG A 259 -12.94 -7.76 -1.99
CA ARG A 259 -12.05 -7.73 -3.16
C ARG A 259 -12.80 -7.91 -4.47
N GLU A 260 -13.72 -8.87 -4.57
CA GLU A 260 -14.55 -9.12 -5.74
C GLU A 260 -15.43 -7.91 -6.04
N LYS A 261 -16.08 -7.34 -5.03
CA LYS A 261 -16.84 -6.10 -5.15
C LYS A 261 -15.96 -4.94 -5.62
N GLY A 262 -14.73 -4.83 -5.09
CA GLY A 262 -13.74 -3.84 -5.54
C GLY A 262 -13.36 -3.99 -7.02
N LEU A 263 -13.15 -5.23 -7.50
CA LEU A 263 -12.88 -5.50 -8.90
C LEU A 263 -14.06 -5.13 -9.81
N LEU A 264 -15.29 -5.39 -9.37
CA LEU A 264 -16.52 -5.00 -10.07
C LEU A 264 -16.74 -3.49 -10.03
N ALA A 265 -16.32 -2.82 -8.96
CA ALA A 265 -16.35 -1.37 -8.82
C ALA A 265 -15.31 -0.63 -9.64
N GLY A 266 -14.33 -1.32 -10.25
CA GLY A 266 -13.35 -0.67 -11.12
C GLY A 266 -11.88 -0.96 -10.83
N ALA A 267 -11.54 -1.66 -9.74
CA ALA A 267 -10.17 -2.11 -9.47
C ALA A 267 -9.71 -3.16 -10.49
N ASN A 268 -8.41 -3.28 -10.69
CA ASN A 268 -7.80 -4.21 -11.64
C ASN A 268 -6.55 -4.92 -11.12
N ILE A 269 -6.16 -4.65 -9.86
CA ILE A 269 -5.00 -5.25 -9.22
C ILE A 269 -5.42 -6.03 -7.96
N LEU A 270 -4.91 -7.23 -7.81
CA LEU A 270 -4.91 -7.99 -6.55
C LEU A 270 -3.48 -8.22 -6.07
N MET A 271 -3.30 -8.17 -4.76
CA MET A 271 -2.00 -8.37 -4.12
C MET A 271 -2.09 -9.49 -3.06
N PRO A 272 -2.10 -10.77 -3.50
CA PRO A 272 -2.04 -11.89 -2.56
C PRO A 272 -0.70 -11.90 -1.82
N THR A 273 -0.71 -12.20 -0.51
CA THR A 273 0.53 -12.31 0.25
C THR A 273 1.22 -13.64 -0.04
N ALA A 274 2.53 -13.55 -0.33
CA ALA A 274 3.44 -14.67 -0.45
C ALA A 274 4.48 -14.67 0.69
N THR A 275 4.27 -13.87 1.72
CA THR A 275 5.07 -13.86 2.95
C THR A 275 4.99 -15.22 3.63
N ALA A 276 6.10 -15.76 4.11
CA ALA A 276 6.12 -17.01 4.86
C ALA A 276 5.18 -16.96 6.08
N LEU A 277 4.53 -18.10 6.37
CA LEU A 277 3.48 -18.18 7.42
C LEU A 277 3.97 -17.68 8.79
N GLU A 278 5.21 -17.98 9.16
CA GLU A 278 5.82 -17.56 10.42
C GLU A 278 5.96 -16.05 10.58
N HIS A 279 5.94 -15.29 9.48
CA HIS A 279 6.04 -13.84 9.46
C HIS A 279 4.70 -13.14 9.24
N LYS A 280 3.72 -13.78 8.59
CA LYS A 280 2.40 -13.20 8.31
C LYS A 280 1.73 -12.64 9.57
N ASN A 281 1.74 -13.41 10.66
CA ASN A 281 1.12 -13.04 11.93
C ASN A 281 1.83 -11.89 12.66
N LYS A 282 3.07 -11.57 12.25
CA LYS A 282 3.87 -10.48 12.83
C LYS A 282 3.76 -9.17 12.03
N TYR A 283 3.07 -9.19 10.87
CA TYR A 283 2.89 -7.99 10.03
C TYR A 283 1.44 -7.51 10.03
N LEU A 284 0.93 -7.20 11.21
CA LEU A 284 -0.44 -6.71 11.40
C LEU A 284 -0.46 -5.18 11.39
N LEU A 285 -0.82 -4.59 10.28
CA LEU A 285 -1.04 -3.14 10.17
C LEU A 285 -2.33 -2.71 10.87
N TYR A 286 -3.32 -3.59 10.90
CA TYR A 286 -4.66 -3.45 11.49
C TYR A 286 -5.16 -4.83 11.96
N ASP A 287 -6.18 -4.83 12.83
CA ASP A 287 -6.77 -6.07 13.35
C ASP A 287 -7.48 -6.87 12.24
N ASN A 288 -7.56 -8.17 12.37
CA ASN A 288 -8.22 -9.10 11.44
C ASN A 288 -7.73 -8.98 9.98
N LYS A 289 -6.44 -8.69 9.77
CA LYS A 289 -5.86 -8.63 8.41
C LYS A 289 -6.03 -9.98 7.71
N PRO A 290 -6.71 -10.04 6.54
CA PRO A 290 -6.89 -11.27 5.78
C PRO A 290 -5.57 -11.84 5.24
N GLY A 291 -5.59 -13.13 4.87
CA GLY A 291 -4.44 -13.82 4.28
C GLY A 291 -3.52 -14.50 5.29
N ILE A 292 -3.85 -14.43 6.60
CA ILE A 292 -3.09 -15.13 7.65
C ILE A 292 -3.34 -16.64 7.57
N ASN A 293 -4.58 -17.03 7.25
CA ASN A 293 -5.02 -18.44 7.18
C ASN A 293 -5.24 -18.94 5.75
N ASP A 294 -4.96 -18.13 4.73
CA ASP A 294 -5.04 -18.56 3.34
C ASP A 294 -3.81 -19.42 3.04
N SER A 295 -4.00 -20.71 3.02
CA SER A 295 -2.99 -21.74 2.65
C SER A 295 -2.81 -21.80 1.12
#